data_46c42e04318d0bcbde9cbe5a3b069fec
#
_entry.id   46c42e04318d0bcbde9cbe5a3b069fec
#
_cell.length_a   1.000
_cell.length_b   1.000
_cell.length_c   1.000
_cell.angle_alpha   90.00
_cell.angle_beta   90.00
_cell.angle_gamma   90.00
#
_symmetry.space_group_name_H-M   'P 1'
#
loop_
_entity.id
_entity.type
_entity.pdbx_description
1 polymer ?
#
loop_
_entity_poly.entity_id
_entity_poly.type
_entity_poly.pdbx_seq_one_letter_code
_entity_poly.pdbx_strand_id
1 'polypeptide(L)'
;MKLFKSLLVAPATLGLLAPIAVTANEINLNDVSNYTSTSEVVSISDFDAAKELAVTNSRVDGLEARFNNFEAGSFSETTTASFSTDFEIGAEDGGTEKTSAYYGFQIDLNTSFTGEDSLDISIDAGNGGGSEFDLNSTTDRLEVDGVAYTFPVGPATVFVGDNTDGSYLYNTACVYGGPSNTLDDCGNASSALGDVSGTAAGASYEFGSGFTGAVGFSGEGSNTNGLMTKEGADAIGGQLSYAADSYGASVTYANIETSDDDRNYWGLNGYWTPSEVGAVPSISVGYEQGSAQNLPDTEQWFVGLQWDEAGPGTFGAAVGTQGEVEEGADTYLMYEAFYSYAINDGMTVTPLIYVKETATGSDDKTGYMVKTSFSF
;
A
#
# COMPACT_ATOMS: atom_id res chain seq x y z
N MET A 1 15.26 -17.15 -25.90
CA MET A 1 16.17 -18.17 -25.33
C MET A 1 17.42 -17.61 -24.63
N LYS A 2 17.82 -16.35 -24.81
CA LYS A 2 18.94 -15.73 -24.08
C LYS A 2 18.56 -15.21 -22.69
N LEU A 3 17.33 -14.74 -22.48
CA LEU A 3 16.80 -14.26 -21.19
C LEU A 3 16.78 -15.36 -20.13
N PHE A 4 16.39 -16.59 -20.48
CA PHE A 4 16.33 -17.71 -19.53
C PHE A 4 17.67 -18.07 -18.86
N LYS A 5 18.80 -17.71 -19.49
CA LYS A 5 20.13 -18.00 -18.92
C LYS A 5 20.56 -16.98 -17.86
N SER A 6 20.05 -15.74 -17.91
CA SER A 6 20.37 -14.71 -16.93
C SER A 6 19.43 -14.79 -15.70
N LEU A 7 18.18 -15.19 -15.87
CA LEU A 7 17.24 -15.34 -14.75
C LEU A 7 17.58 -16.51 -13.81
N LEU A 8 18.24 -17.56 -14.33
CA LEU A 8 18.64 -18.73 -13.51
C LEU A 8 19.84 -18.47 -12.58
N VAL A 9 20.57 -17.38 -12.79
CA VAL A 9 21.74 -17.03 -11.95
C VAL A 9 21.33 -16.11 -10.78
N ALA A 10 20.31 -15.31 -10.92
CA ALA A 10 19.86 -14.36 -9.89
C ALA A 10 19.38 -15.04 -8.58
N PRO A 11 18.58 -16.14 -8.59
CA PRO A 11 18.17 -16.80 -7.36
C PRO A 11 19.33 -17.45 -6.58
N ALA A 12 20.40 -17.84 -7.29
CA ALA A 12 21.56 -18.49 -6.64
C ALA A 12 22.45 -17.50 -5.86
N THR A 13 22.41 -16.21 -6.22
CA THR A 13 23.19 -15.18 -5.51
C THR A 13 22.46 -14.62 -4.31
N LEU A 14 21.12 -14.59 -4.30
CA LEU A 14 20.30 -14.21 -3.14
C LEU A 14 20.40 -15.22 -1.99
N GLY A 15 20.57 -16.50 -2.29
CA GLY A 15 20.77 -17.54 -1.27
C GLY A 15 22.10 -17.44 -0.50
N LEU A 16 23.06 -16.62 -0.95
CA LEU A 16 24.34 -16.40 -0.29
C LEU A 16 24.33 -15.24 0.73
N LEU A 17 23.22 -14.50 0.82
CA LEU A 17 23.01 -13.42 1.80
C LEU A 17 22.20 -13.87 3.02
N ALA A 18 22.00 -15.17 3.21
CA ALA A 18 21.41 -15.67 4.46
C ALA A 18 22.24 -15.17 5.64
N PRO A 19 21.63 -14.60 6.69
CA PRO A 19 22.34 -14.10 7.84
C PRO A 19 23.15 -15.26 8.44
N ILE A 20 24.45 -15.08 8.56
CA ILE A 20 25.30 -16.02 9.31
C ILE A 20 24.77 -15.96 10.74
N ALA A 21 24.18 -17.04 11.20
CA ALA A 21 23.76 -17.16 12.58
C ALA A 21 24.99 -16.82 13.46
N VAL A 22 24.91 -15.69 14.14
CA VAL A 22 25.88 -15.34 15.18
C VAL A 22 25.64 -16.37 16.28
N THR A 23 26.48 -17.40 16.33
CA THR A 23 26.49 -18.32 17.45
C THR A 23 26.81 -17.50 18.69
N ALA A 24 25.82 -17.39 19.58
CA ALA A 24 26.06 -16.85 20.92
C ALA A 24 27.20 -17.64 21.52
N ASN A 25 28.31 -16.93 21.89
CA ASN A 25 29.39 -17.54 22.62
C ASN A 25 28.84 -18.09 23.93
N GLU A 26 28.77 -19.40 24.05
CA GLU A 26 28.50 -20.03 25.34
C GLU A 26 29.63 -19.58 26.31
N ILE A 27 29.21 -18.91 27.37
CA ILE A 27 30.13 -18.54 28.46
C ILE A 27 30.66 -19.87 29.04
N ASN A 28 31.94 -20.10 28.87
CA ASN A 28 32.58 -21.29 29.41
C ASN A 28 32.59 -21.18 30.94
N LEU A 29 31.80 -21.99 31.59
CA LEU A 29 31.67 -22.03 33.06
C LEU A 29 32.97 -22.34 33.80
N ASN A 30 34.05 -22.72 33.11
CA ASN A 30 35.36 -22.92 33.70
C ASN A 30 36.15 -21.64 33.96
N ASP A 31 35.74 -20.48 33.39
CA ASP A 31 36.38 -19.18 33.65
C ASP A 31 35.82 -18.47 34.91
N VAL A 32 34.82 -19.04 35.58
CA VAL A 32 34.23 -18.53 36.84
C VAL A 32 34.83 -19.24 38.08
N SER A 33 36.01 -19.85 37.96
CA SER A 33 36.62 -20.63 39.05
C SER A 33 37.21 -19.81 40.19
N ASN A 34 37.02 -18.49 40.27
CA ASN A 34 37.51 -17.64 41.35
C ASN A 34 36.43 -17.07 42.28
N TYR A 35 35.23 -17.65 42.29
CA TYR A 35 34.28 -17.38 43.36
C TYR A 35 34.62 -18.26 44.55
N THR A 36 35.44 -17.77 45.46
CA THR A 36 35.54 -18.33 46.80
C THR A 36 34.18 -18.13 47.48
N SER A 37 33.47 -19.23 47.67
CA SER A 37 32.26 -19.25 48.50
C SER A 37 32.67 -18.94 49.94
N THR A 38 32.55 -17.71 50.40
CA THR A 38 32.30 -17.41 51.79
C THR A 38 30.94 -17.99 52.12
N SER A 39 30.95 -19.15 52.76
CA SER A 39 29.74 -19.76 53.28
C SER A 39 29.20 -18.90 54.43
N GLU A 40 28.48 -17.84 54.14
CA GLU A 40 27.44 -17.40 55.04
C GLU A 40 26.32 -18.41 54.89
N VAL A 41 26.15 -19.23 55.91
CA VAL A 41 25.00 -20.10 56.07
C VAL A 41 23.82 -19.15 56.35
N VAL A 42 23.19 -18.65 55.29
CA VAL A 42 21.87 -18.03 55.37
C VAL A 42 20.95 -19.16 55.76
N SER A 43 20.41 -19.08 56.97
CA SER A 43 19.47 -20.06 57.47
C SER A 43 18.24 -20.07 56.57
N ILE A 44 17.91 -21.24 56.02
CA ILE A 44 16.78 -21.51 55.11
C ILE A 44 15.43 -21.08 55.76
N SER A 45 15.43 -20.70 57.07
CA SER A 45 14.26 -20.23 57.81
C SER A 45 13.79 -18.84 57.41
N ASP A 46 14.58 -18.03 56.71
CA ASP A 46 14.22 -16.66 56.32
C ASP A 46 13.83 -16.53 54.83
N PHE A 47 13.84 -17.63 54.09
CA PHE A 47 13.40 -17.67 52.70
C PHE A 47 11.87 -17.82 52.67
N ASP A 48 11.14 -16.72 52.51
CA ASP A 48 9.69 -16.71 52.27
C ASP A 48 9.44 -16.80 50.74
N ALA A 49 9.26 -18.02 50.27
CA ALA A 49 9.02 -18.29 48.85
C ALA A 49 7.78 -17.56 48.30
N ALA A 50 6.77 -17.35 49.15
CA ALA A 50 5.55 -16.64 48.74
C ALA A 50 5.83 -15.14 48.54
N LYS A 51 6.67 -14.55 49.39
CA LYS A 51 7.07 -13.14 49.31
C LYS A 51 7.99 -12.89 48.08
N GLU A 52 8.96 -13.79 47.83
CA GLU A 52 9.83 -13.68 46.70
C GLU A 52 9.07 -13.89 45.37
N LEU A 53 8.10 -14.81 45.35
CA LEU A 53 7.21 -15.02 44.23
C LEU A 53 6.33 -13.80 43.95
N ALA A 54 5.78 -13.18 45.01
CA ALA A 54 4.97 -11.97 44.88
C ALA A 54 5.79 -10.77 44.33
N VAL A 55 7.03 -10.62 44.79
CA VAL A 55 7.95 -9.58 44.30
C VAL A 55 8.32 -9.86 42.83
N THR A 56 8.57 -11.13 42.50
CA THR A 56 8.88 -11.51 41.09
C THR A 56 7.69 -11.28 40.17
N ASN A 57 6.48 -11.68 40.59
CA ASN A 57 5.26 -11.43 39.81
C ASN A 57 5.01 -9.92 39.62
N SER A 58 5.15 -9.09 40.68
CA SER A 58 5.03 -7.64 40.52
C SER A 58 6.06 -7.04 39.54
N ARG A 59 7.27 -7.61 39.48
CA ARG A 59 8.28 -7.17 38.51
C ARG A 59 7.94 -7.63 37.09
N VAL A 60 7.42 -8.84 36.95
CA VAL A 60 6.92 -9.36 35.66
C VAL A 60 5.73 -8.53 35.20
N ASP A 61 4.73 -8.29 36.05
CA ASP A 61 3.57 -7.45 35.72
C ASP A 61 3.99 -6.02 35.31
N GLY A 62 5.00 -5.46 36.01
CA GLY A 62 5.57 -4.16 35.66
C GLY A 62 6.36 -4.16 34.35
N LEU A 63 7.03 -5.27 34.02
CA LEU A 63 7.73 -5.43 32.74
C LEU A 63 6.74 -5.68 31.61
N GLU A 64 5.71 -6.49 31.85
CA GLU A 64 4.64 -6.72 30.87
C GLU A 64 3.85 -5.44 30.57
N ALA A 65 3.53 -4.63 31.60
CA ALA A 65 2.90 -3.33 31.40
C ALA A 65 3.79 -2.37 30.60
N ARG A 66 5.10 -2.37 30.84
CA ARG A 66 6.06 -1.56 30.06
C ARG A 66 6.27 -2.11 28.65
N PHE A 67 6.24 -3.42 28.48
CA PHE A 67 6.35 -4.09 27.17
C PHE A 67 5.08 -3.88 26.32
N ASN A 68 3.90 -3.96 26.94
CA ASN A 68 2.63 -3.67 26.26
C ASN A 68 2.47 -2.19 25.89
N ASN A 69 3.13 -1.28 26.63
CA ASN A 69 3.22 0.13 26.25
C ASN A 69 4.34 0.41 25.21
N PHE A 70 5.18 -0.58 24.93
CA PHE A 70 6.23 -0.51 23.94
C PHE A 70 5.84 -1.47 22.80
N GLU A 71 4.73 -1.20 22.12
CA GLU A 71 4.40 -1.91 20.90
C GLU A 71 5.52 -1.69 19.88
N ALA A 72 5.87 -2.76 19.18
CA ALA A 72 6.81 -2.67 18.07
C ALA A 72 6.28 -1.62 17.08
N GLY A 73 7.05 -0.57 16.82
CA GLY A 73 6.61 0.56 16.01
C GLY A 73 6.19 1.82 16.80
N SER A 74 6.10 1.78 18.14
CA SER A 74 5.86 2.99 18.93
C SER A 74 7.04 3.94 18.86
N PHE A 75 6.87 5.07 18.21
CA PHE A 75 7.84 6.15 18.19
C PHE A 75 7.76 7.01 19.48
N SER A 76 6.56 7.11 20.06
CA SER A 76 6.26 7.75 21.34
C SER A 76 5.01 7.13 21.95
N GLU A 77 4.53 7.64 23.12
CA GLU A 77 3.26 7.20 23.71
C GLU A 77 2.03 7.51 22.83
N THR A 78 2.16 8.45 21.90
CA THR A 78 1.06 8.92 21.03
C THR A 78 1.34 8.75 19.53
N THR A 79 2.58 8.38 19.16
CA THR A 79 2.99 8.27 17.76
C THR A 79 3.54 6.87 17.49
N THR A 80 3.00 6.20 16.49
CA THR A 80 3.57 4.99 15.89
C THR A 80 4.37 5.35 14.65
N ALA A 81 5.40 4.58 14.34
CA ALA A 81 6.16 4.68 13.11
C ALA A 81 6.24 3.30 12.46
N SER A 82 5.96 3.23 11.17
CA SER A 82 6.18 2.05 10.36
C SER A 82 7.16 2.37 9.23
N PHE A 83 7.90 1.36 8.82
CA PHE A 83 8.91 1.48 7.76
C PHE A 83 8.67 0.38 6.76
N SER A 84 8.71 0.73 5.47
CA SER A 84 8.68 -0.24 4.40
C SER A 84 9.76 0.03 3.38
N THR A 85 10.24 -1.02 2.72
CA THR A 85 11.21 -0.91 1.64
C THR A 85 10.93 -2.00 0.63
N ASP A 86 10.79 -1.60 -0.63
CA ASP A 86 10.65 -2.48 -1.77
C ASP A 86 11.92 -2.48 -2.61
N PHE A 87 12.35 -3.65 -3.04
CA PHE A 87 13.39 -3.83 -4.04
C PHE A 87 12.82 -4.60 -5.21
N GLU A 88 13.01 -4.08 -6.40
CA GLU A 88 12.57 -4.69 -7.64
C GLU A 88 13.75 -5.00 -8.55
N ILE A 89 13.66 -6.11 -9.24
CA ILE A 89 14.52 -6.45 -10.38
C ILE A 89 13.66 -7.05 -11.49
N GLY A 90 13.82 -6.56 -12.71
CA GLY A 90 13.03 -7.03 -13.84
C GLY A 90 13.59 -6.67 -15.20
N ALA A 91 12.93 -7.17 -16.23
CA ALA A 91 13.23 -6.86 -17.61
C ALA A 91 11.94 -6.87 -18.45
N GLU A 92 11.89 -5.99 -19.45
CA GLU A 92 10.80 -5.92 -20.43
C GLU A 92 11.35 -6.26 -21.82
N ASP A 93 10.75 -7.27 -22.46
CA ASP A 93 10.99 -7.63 -23.89
C ASP A 93 10.05 -6.79 -24.77
N GLY A 94 10.54 -6.32 -25.91
CA GLY A 94 9.84 -5.32 -26.73
C GLY A 94 10.17 -3.86 -26.37
N GLY A 95 10.92 -3.65 -25.29
CA GLY A 95 11.43 -2.36 -24.84
C GLY A 95 12.94 -2.22 -24.97
N THR A 96 13.63 -1.83 -23.91
CA THR A 96 15.09 -1.68 -23.91
C THR A 96 15.87 -2.99 -23.79
N GLU A 97 15.20 -4.11 -23.57
CA GLU A 97 15.75 -5.46 -23.34
C GLU A 97 16.83 -5.53 -22.24
N LYS A 98 16.80 -4.61 -21.29
CA LYS A 98 17.78 -4.53 -20.19
C LYS A 98 17.12 -4.95 -18.88
N THR A 99 17.88 -5.64 -18.04
CA THR A 99 17.50 -5.85 -16.66
C THR A 99 17.70 -4.54 -15.91
N SER A 100 16.65 -4.08 -15.28
CA SER A 100 16.62 -2.88 -14.42
C SER A 100 16.41 -3.29 -12.97
N ALA A 101 16.83 -2.43 -12.06
CA ALA A 101 16.60 -2.60 -10.62
C ALA A 101 16.16 -1.25 -10.04
N TYR A 102 15.14 -1.30 -9.22
CA TYR A 102 14.53 -0.13 -8.57
C TYR A 102 14.35 -0.39 -7.09
N TYR A 103 14.12 0.67 -6.33
CA TYR A 103 13.70 0.59 -4.94
C TYR A 103 12.68 1.68 -4.63
N GLY A 104 11.84 1.38 -3.64
CA GLY A 104 11.00 2.33 -2.94
C GLY A 104 11.21 2.19 -1.44
N PHE A 105 11.10 3.29 -0.71
CA PHE A 105 11.23 3.34 0.74
C PHE A 105 10.18 4.30 1.29
N GLN A 106 9.51 3.92 2.38
CA GLN A 106 8.49 4.73 3.01
C GLN A 106 8.58 4.69 4.53
N ILE A 107 8.29 5.83 5.15
CA ILE A 107 8.10 5.99 6.60
C ILE A 107 6.72 6.57 6.80
N ASP A 108 5.87 5.89 7.57
CA ASP A 108 4.59 6.42 7.99
C ASP A 108 4.62 6.72 9.48
N LEU A 109 4.22 7.93 9.83
CA LEU A 109 4.03 8.39 11.20
C LEU A 109 2.54 8.59 11.44
N ASN A 110 1.99 7.88 12.41
CA ASN A 110 0.59 8.03 12.83
C ASN A 110 0.53 8.53 14.27
N THR A 111 -0.15 9.64 14.51
CA THR A 111 -0.26 10.28 15.81
C THR A 111 -1.71 10.59 16.15
N SER A 112 -2.19 10.14 17.31
CA SER A 112 -3.47 10.54 17.85
C SER A 112 -3.29 11.50 19.04
N PHE A 113 -4.07 12.57 19.10
CA PHE A 113 -4.07 13.55 20.20
C PHE A 113 -5.22 13.32 21.17
N THR A 114 -6.34 12.76 20.71
CA THR A 114 -7.56 12.58 21.50
C THR A 114 -7.93 11.11 21.69
N GLY A 115 -7.31 10.20 20.93
CA GLY A 115 -7.65 8.79 20.85
C GLY A 115 -8.76 8.46 19.85
N GLU A 116 -9.38 9.48 19.23
CA GLU A 116 -10.42 9.34 18.22
C GLU A 116 -10.03 10.04 16.90
N ASP A 117 -8.85 10.65 16.84
CA ASP A 117 -8.29 11.38 15.71
C ASP A 117 -6.99 10.72 15.22
N SER A 118 -6.56 11.07 14.03
CA SER A 118 -5.28 10.63 13.48
C SER A 118 -4.63 11.75 12.68
N LEU A 119 -3.36 12.03 12.98
CA LEU A 119 -2.46 12.78 12.11
C LEU A 119 -1.51 11.79 11.45
N ASP A 120 -1.63 11.65 10.15
CA ASP A 120 -0.84 10.76 9.31
C ASP A 120 0.16 11.58 8.49
N ILE A 121 1.43 11.19 8.53
CA ILE A 121 2.51 11.82 7.76
C ILE A 121 3.26 10.69 7.07
N SER A 122 3.26 10.71 5.72
CA SER A 122 4.03 9.80 4.89
C SER A 122 5.26 10.50 4.33
N ILE A 123 6.40 9.82 4.40
CA ILE A 123 7.69 10.30 3.89
C ILE A 123 8.27 9.17 3.06
N ASP A 124 8.61 9.45 1.82
CA ASP A 124 9.08 8.46 0.89
C ASP A 124 10.39 8.84 0.20
N ALA A 125 11.04 7.85 -0.40
CA ALA A 125 12.15 7.99 -1.32
C ALA A 125 12.20 6.80 -2.28
N GLY A 126 12.66 7.02 -3.51
CA GLY A 126 12.82 5.92 -4.45
C GLY A 126 13.24 6.37 -5.84
N ASN A 127 13.52 5.39 -6.67
CA ASN A 127 13.84 5.56 -8.08
C ASN A 127 12.89 4.75 -8.99
N GLY A 128 11.67 4.45 -8.52
CA GLY A 128 10.69 3.55 -9.14
C GLY A 128 10.06 4.03 -10.44
N GLY A 129 10.27 5.28 -10.89
CA GLY A 129 9.58 5.88 -12.03
C GLY A 129 9.74 5.22 -13.41
N GLY A 130 10.43 4.12 -13.49
CA GLY A 130 10.52 3.28 -14.71
C GLY A 130 10.08 1.85 -14.47
N SER A 131 9.55 1.57 -13.30
CA SER A 131 9.01 0.27 -12.90
C SER A 131 7.56 0.12 -13.35
N GLU A 132 7.13 -1.11 -13.56
CA GLU A 132 5.71 -1.45 -13.68
C GLU A 132 5.11 -1.78 -12.29
N PHE A 133 5.91 -2.10 -11.29
CA PHE A 133 5.43 -2.10 -9.92
C PHE A 133 5.19 -0.67 -9.46
N ASP A 134 4.15 -0.46 -8.67
CA ASP A 134 3.94 0.78 -7.95
C ASP A 134 5.04 0.96 -6.89
N LEU A 135 6.01 1.82 -7.20
CA LEU A 135 7.16 2.13 -6.37
C LEU A 135 7.37 3.64 -6.29
N ASN A 136 7.75 4.12 -5.12
CA ASN A 136 8.07 5.53 -4.89
C ASN A 136 9.10 6.05 -5.90
N SER A 137 8.84 7.23 -6.46
CA SER A 137 9.63 7.83 -7.54
C SER A 137 10.00 9.28 -7.25
N THR A 138 10.83 9.50 -6.24
CA THR A 138 11.30 10.84 -5.82
C THR A 138 12.65 11.24 -6.40
N THR A 139 13.18 10.48 -7.36
CA THR A 139 14.53 10.64 -7.88
C THR A 139 15.61 10.59 -6.79
N ASP A 140 15.53 9.58 -5.93
CA ASP A 140 16.43 9.32 -4.78
C ASP A 140 16.42 10.41 -3.69
N ARG A 141 15.40 11.25 -3.63
CA ARG A 141 15.25 12.27 -2.58
C ARG A 141 14.25 11.82 -1.55
N LEU A 142 14.48 12.19 -0.30
CA LEU A 142 13.49 12.02 0.77
C LEU A 142 12.51 13.18 0.70
N GLU A 143 11.24 12.89 0.43
CA GLU A 143 10.18 13.87 0.26
C GLU A 143 9.00 13.54 1.18
N VAL A 144 8.21 14.55 1.56
CA VAL A 144 6.95 14.32 2.25
C VAL A 144 5.91 13.98 1.19
N ASP A 145 5.38 12.78 1.25
CA ASP A 145 4.39 12.26 0.30
C ASP A 145 2.97 12.74 0.64
N GLY A 146 2.65 12.85 1.94
CA GLY A 146 1.36 13.37 2.36
C GLY A 146 1.31 13.72 3.85
N VAL A 147 0.44 14.68 4.18
CA VAL A 147 0.06 15.02 5.55
C VAL A 147 -1.44 15.14 5.64
N ALA A 148 -2.09 14.28 6.41
CA ALA A 148 -3.54 14.30 6.60
C ALA A 148 -3.91 14.24 8.09
N TYR A 149 -4.89 15.04 8.49
CA TYR A 149 -5.48 14.97 9.82
C TYR A 149 -6.95 14.60 9.74
N THR A 150 -7.29 13.48 10.33
CA THR A 150 -8.64 12.90 10.36
C THR A 150 -9.23 12.99 11.75
N PHE A 151 -10.48 13.42 11.87
CA PHE A 151 -11.15 13.58 13.15
C PHE A 151 -12.67 13.41 13.05
N PRO A 152 -13.36 12.97 14.13
CA PRO A 152 -14.81 12.83 14.11
C PRO A 152 -15.50 14.18 14.30
N VAL A 153 -16.60 14.41 13.57
CA VAL A 153 -17.52 15.53 13.75
C VAL A 153 -18.94 14.97 13.90
N GLY A 154 -19.35 14.71 15.13
CA GLY A 154 -20.58 13.97 15.40
C GLY A 154 -20.49 12.55 14.83
N PRO A 155 -21.40 12.13 13.94
CA PRO A 155 -21.34 10.80 13.32
C PRO A 155 -20.53 10.76 11.99
N ALA A 156 -19.98 11.88 11.56
CA ALA A 156 -19.18 11.97 10.34
C ALA A 156 -17.69 11.93 10.69
N THR A 157 -16.88 11.38 9.80
CA THR A 157 -15.42 11.50 9.79
C THR A 157 -15.05 12.63 8.83
N VAL A 158 -14.15 13.51 9.24
CA VAL A 158 -13.67 14.64 8.44
C VAL A 158 -12.16 14.55 8.33
N PHE A 159 -11.61 14.90 7.18
CA PHE A 159 -10.16 15.08 7.04
C PHE A 159 -9.81 16.44 6.43
N VAL A 160 -8.60 16.90 6.74
CA VAL A 160 -7.92 18.02 6.08
C VAL A 160 -6.47 17.61 5.89
N GLY A 161 -5.88 17.97 4.76
CA GLY A 161 -4.51 17.57 4.46
C GLY A 161 -3.84 18.46 3.42
N ASP A 162 -2.59 18.14 3.16
CA ASP A 162 -1.80 18.71 2.08
C ASP A 162 -0.93 17.62 1.46
N ASN A 163 -0.57 17.78 0.19
CA ASN A 163 0.08 16.77 -0.62
C ASN A 163 -0.69 15.43 -0.65
N THR A 164 -2.01 15.53 -0.72
CA THR A 164 -2.95 14.39 -0.78
C THR A 164 -4.12 14.76 -1.69
N ASP A 165 -5.03 13.84 -1.93
CA ASP A 165 -6.18 14.05 -2.80
C ASP A 165 -7.51 14.05 -2.03
N GLY A 166 -8.59 14.47 -2.71
CA GLY A 166 -9.93 14.58 -2.13
C GLY A 166 -10.59 13.22 -1.85
N SER A 167 -10.07 12.12 -2.37
CA SER A 167 -10.62 10.78 -2.20
C SER A 167 -10.17 10.07 -0.91
N TYR A 168 -9.38 10.72 -0.07
CA TYR A 168 -8.76 10.15 1.13
C TYR A 168 -9.71 9.31 2.02
N LEU A 169 -11.00 9.67 2.05
CA LEU A 169 -12.03 8.94 2.79
C LEU A 169 -12.98 8.10 1.88
N TYR A 170 -12.63 7.90 0.61
CA TYR A 170 -13.42 7.06 -0.27
C TYR A 170 -13.22 5.59 0.05
N ASN A 171 -14.23 4.79 -0.20
CA ASN A 171 -14.21 3.34 0.00
C ASN A 171 -14.58 2.65 -1.32
N THR A 172 -13.62 2.61 -2.24
CA THR A 172 -13.79 2.02 -3.56
C THR A 172 -13.95 0.50 -3.45
N ALA A 173 -15.00 -0.03 -4.09
CA ALA A 173 -15.34 -1.44 -4.02
C ALA A 173 -14.43 -2.29 -4.92
N CYS A 174 -13.22 -2.57 -4.44
CA CYS A 174 -12.24 -3.44 -5.07
C CYS A 174 -11.52 -4.28 -4.02
N VAL A 175 -11.27 -5.56 -4.30
CA VAL A 175 -10.49 -6.48 -3.45
C VAL A 175 -9.31 -7.08 -4.18
N TYR A 176 -9.06 -6.69 -5.42
CA TYR A 176 -7.87 -7.08 -6.16
C TYR A 176 -6.67 -6.28 -5.66
N GLY A 177 -5.64 -6.97 -5.22
CA GLY A 177 -4.39 -6.38 -4.73
C GLY A 177 -3.25 -6.60 -5.73
N GLY A 178 -3.45 -6.22 -6.99
CA GLY A 178 -2.43 -6.32 -8.03
C GLY A 178 -1.25 -5.39 -7.75
N PRO A 179 -0.03 -5.81 -8.11
CA PRO A 179 1.17 -5.05 -7.80
C PRO A 179 1.59 -4.06 -8.89
N SER A 180 0.87 -3.99 -10.04
CA SER A 180 1.26 -3.14 -11.16
C SER A 180 0.64 -1.76 -11.06
N ASN A 181 1.41 -0.74 -11.39
CA ASN A 181 0.98 0.66 -11.44
C ASN A 181 -0.06 0.96 -12.54
N THR A 182 -0.31 0.04 -13.45
CA THR A 182 -1.29 0.22 -14.54
C THR A 182 -2.69 -0.28 -14.15
N LEU A 183 -2.80 -1.28 -13.26
CA LEU A 183 -4.07 -1.94 -12.94
C LEU A 183 -4.44 -1.91 -11.45
N ASP A 184 -3.68 -1.22 -10.58
CA ASP A 184 -3.88 -1.14 -9.13
C ASP A 184 -5.09 -0.29 -8.74
N ASP A 185 -5.48 0.67 -9.55
CA ASP A 185 -6.62 1.57 -9.34
C ASP A 185 -7.99 0.94 -9.62
N CYS A 186 -8.01 -0.33 -10.03
CA CYS A 186 -9.25 -1.03 -10.39
C CYS A 186 -10.09 -0.32 -11.47
N GLY A 187 -9.44 0.41 -12.37
CA GLY A 187 -10.07 1.05 -13.54
C GLY A 187 -10.93 2.28 -13.20
N ASN A 188 -10.58 3.05 -12.17
CA ASN A 188 -11.26 4.30 -11.83
C ASN A 188 -10.33 5.40 -11.26
N ALA A 189 -9.13 5.49 -11.75
CA ALA A 189 -8.09 6.42 -11.29
C ALA A 189 -8.56 7.87 -11.21
N SER A 190 -9.17 8.39 -12.27
CA SER A 190 -9.55 9.79 -12.37
C SER A 190 -10.78 10.15 -11.54
N SER A 191 -11.77 9.27 -11.46
CA SER A 191 -12.95 9.51 -10.60
C SER A 191 -12.62 9.45 -9.11
N ALA A 192 -11.52 8.77 -8.75
CA ALA A 192 -10.99 8.79 -7.40
C ALA A 192 -10.22 10.07 -7.04
N LEU A 193 -10.14 11.07 -7.93
CA LEU A 193 -9.45 12.36 -7.74
C LEU A 193 -7.92 12.25 -7.63
N GLY A 194 -7.33 11.12 -7.98
CA GLY A 194 -5.88 10.87 -7.88
C GLY A 194 -5.01 11.77 -8.76
N ASP A 195 -5.58 12.40 -9.79
CA ASP A 195 -4.86 13.27 -10.72
C ASP A 195 -4.62 14.70 -10.18
N VAL A 196 -5.32 15.10 -9.10
CA VAL A 196 -5.16 16.43 -8.49
C VAL A 196 -4.85 16.27 -7.02
N SER A 197 -3.57 16.24 -6.70
CA SER A 197 -3.06 16.25 -5.32
C SER A 197 -2.66 17.65 -4.87
N GLY A 198 -2.71 17.90 -3.57
CA GLY A 198 -2.34 19.19 -2.96
C GLY A 198 -3.09 19.41 -1.66
N THR A 199 -3.53 20.65 -1.42
CA THR A 199 -4.39 20.93 -0.26
C THR A 199 -5.74 20.26 -0.45
N ALA A 200 -6.12 19.39 0.48
CA ALA A 200 -7.33 18.59 0.38
C ALA A 200 -8.18 18.63 1.65
N ALA A 201 -9.47 18.40 1.48
CA ALA A 201 -10.41 18.24 2.59
C ALA A 201 -11.61 17.38 2.14
N GLY A 202 -12.20 16.66 3.09
CA GLY A 202 -13.37 15.85 2.80
C GLY A 202 -14.06 15.34 4.04
N ALA A 203 -15.16 14.64 3.82
CA ALA A 203 -15.93 14.02 4.88
C ALA A 203 -16.58 12.72 4.39
N SER A 204 -16.69 11.75 5.30
CA SER A 204 -17.46 10.52 5.09
C SER A 204 -18.51 10.33 6.17
N TYR A 205 -19.56 9.58 5.83
CA TYR A 205 -20.65 9.24 6.74
C TYR A 205 -21.14 7.82 6.49
N GLU A 206 -21.20 7.03 7.54
CA GLU A 206 -21.79 5.70 7.51
C GLU A 206 -23.29 5.76 7.76
N PHE A 207 -24.10 5.47 6.73
CA PHE A 207 -25.56 5.46 6.84
C PHE A 207 -26.10 4.21 7.56
N GLY A 208 -25.23 3.26 7.85
CA GLY A 208 -25.59 1.94 8.36
C GLY A 208 -25.97 0.95 7.24
N SER A 209 -26.18 -0.30 7.62
CA SER A 209 -26.53 -1.39 6.69
C SER A 209 -25.54 -1.56 5.53
N GLY A 210 -24.26 -1.23 5.74
CA GLY A 210 -23.19 -1.34 4.76
C GLY A 210 -23.02 -0.16 3.81
N PHE A 211 -23.85 0.89 3.91
CA PHE A 211 -23.73 2.08 3.07
C PHE A 211 -22.82 3.15 3.69
N THR A 212 -21.89 3.66 2.89
CA THR A 212 -21.05 4.82 3.22
C THR A 212 -21.10 5.84 2.09
N GLY A 213 -21.22 7.10 2.43
CA GLY A 213 -21.09 8.21 1.49
C GLY A 213 -19.90 9.08 1.86
N ALA A 214 -19.15 9.55 0.87
CA ALA A 214 -18.02 10.44 1.07
C ALA A 214 -18.04 11.57 0.03
N VAL A 215 -17.46 12.71 0.40
CA VAL A 215 -17.23 13.86 -0.48
C VAL A 215 -15.83 14.38 -0.23
N GLY A 216 -15.19 14.89 -1.27
CA GLY A 216 -13.86 15.44 -1.15
C GLY A 216 -13.57 16.53 -2.16
N PHE A 217 -12.55 17.31 -1.82
CA PHE A 217 -11.98 18.38 -2.62
C PHE A 217 -10.47 18.30 -2.51
N SER A 218 -9.78 18.56 -3.60
CA SER A 218 -8.34 18.79 -3.63
C SER A 218 -7.97 19.89 -4.64
N GLY A 219 -6.83 20.52 -4.42
CA GLY A 219 -6.37 21.55 -5.33
C GLY A 219 -4.89 21.88 -5.12
N GLU A 220 -4.19 22.28 -6.17
CA GLU A 220 -2.76 22.59 -6.11
C GLU A 220 -2.40 23.67 -5.09
N GLY A 221 -3.32 24.63 -4.84
CA GLY A 221 -3.16 25.65 -3.79
C GLY A 221 -1.91 26.53 -3.90
N SER A 222 -1.28 26.60 -5.08
CA SER A 222 -0.05 27.37 -5.27
C SER A 222 -0.25 28.85 -4.98
N ASN A 223 0.78 29.53 -4.48
CA ASN A 223 0.72 30.98 -4.23
C ASN A 223 0.65 31.81 -5.52
N THR A 224 0.76 31.21 -6.69
CA THR A 224 0.64 31.85 -8.00
C THR A 224 -0.79 31.70 -8.55
N ASN A 225 -1.33 30.49 -8.50
CA ASN A 225 -2.62 30.16 -9.10
C ASN A 225 -3.76 30.25 -8.06
N GLY A 226 -3.47 29.98 -6.79
CA GLY A 226 -4.46 29.97 -5.71
C GLY A 226 -5.24 28.66 -5.64
N LEU A 227 -6.14 28.60 -4.69
CA LEU A 227 -7.05 27.47 -4.47
C LEU A 227 -8.45 27.85 -4.97
N MET A 228 -9.15 26.95 -5.66
CA MET A 228 -10.48 27.20 -6.26
C MET A 228 -10.47 28.34 -7.27
N THR A 229 -9.46 28.39 -8.11
CA THR A 229 -9.35 29.40 -9.18
C THR A 229 -9.23 28.71 -10.52
N LYS A 230 -9.60 29.40 -11.61
CA LYS A 230 -9.49 28.86 -12.97
C LYS A 230 -8.05 28.60 -13.44
N GLU A 231 -7.08 29.18 -12.75
CA GLU A 231 -5.67 29.09 -13.09
C GLU A 231 -4.97 27.90 -12.40
N GLY A 232 -5.57 27.34 -11.35
CA GLY A 232 -5.08 26.16 -10.62
C GLY A 232 -5.85 24.92 -10.97
N ALA A 233 -5.22 23.75 -10.90
CA ALA A 233 -5.95 22.49 -10.96
C ALA A 233 -6.70 22.24 -9.64
N ASP A 234 -7.98 21.98 -9.74
CA ASP A 234 -8.85 21.66 -8.61
C ASP A 234 -9.73 20.46 -8.96
N ALA A 235 -10.05 19.68 -7.95
CA ALA A 235 -10.98 18.54 -8.10
C ALA A 235 -12.01 18.53 -6.99
N ILE A 236 -13.25 18.19 -7.32
CA ILE A 236 -14.31 17.94 -6.36
C ILE A 236 -15.05 16.67 -6.73
N GLY A 237 -15.36 15.85 -5.75
CA GLY A 237 -16.05 14.59 -6.03
C GLY A 237 -16.83 14.07 -4.85
N GLY A 238 -17.47 12.94 -5.10
CA GLY A 238 -18.22 12.20 -4.08
C GLY A 238 -18.41 10.75 -4.47
N GLN A 239 -18.47 9.90 -3.47
CA GLN A 239 -18.67 8.47 -3.62
C GLN A 239 -19.83 7.98 -2.74
N LEU A 240 -20.60 7.05 -3.27
CA LEU A 240 -21.49 6.19 -2.50
C LEU A 240 -21.02 4.76 -2.64
N SER A 241 -20.69 4.11 -1.53
CA SER A 241 -20.28 2.72 -1.48
C SER A 241 -21.22 1.88 -0.65
N TYR A 242 -21.27 0.61 -0.98
CA TYR A 242 -21.97 -0.43 -0.24
C TYR A 242 -21.04 -1.64 -0.06
N ALA A 243 -20.90 -2.12 1.16
CA ALA A 243 -20.14 -3.31 1.49
C ALA A 243 -21.00 -4.30 2.30
N ALA A 244 -21.00 -5.55 1.88
CA ALA A 244 -21.57 -6.71 2.58
C ALA A 244 -20.47 -7.73 2.79
N ASP A 245 -20.78 -8.85 3.51
CA ASP A 245 -19.78 -9.88 3.86
C ASP A 245 -19.07 -10.49 2.66
N SER A 246 -19.73 -10.57 1.50
CA SER A 246 -19.20 -11.27 0.32
C SER A 246 -19.22 -10.44 -0.96
N TYR A 247 -19.69 -9.22 -0.94
CA TYR A 247 -19.73 -8.36 -2.13
C TYR A 247 -19.82 -6.89 -1.76
N GLY A 248 -19.36 -6.04 -2.64
CA GLY A 248 -19.47 -4.60 -2.52
C GLY A 248 -19.66 -3.94 -3.88
N ALA A 249 -20.13 -2.71 -3.86
CA ALA A 249 -20.24 -1.87 -5.03
C ALA A 249 -20.00 -0.40 -4.65
N SER A 250 -19.42 0.38 -5.54
CA SER A 250 -19.28 1.83 -5.37
C SER A 250 -19.60 2.56 -6.67
N VAL A 251 -20.13 3.75 -6.54
CA VAL A 251 -20.26 4.74 -7.61
C VAL A 251 -19.57 6.00 -7.16
N THR A 252 -18.70 6.53 -8.03
CA THR A 252 -17.90 7.72 -7.77
C THR A 252 -18.17 8.74 -8.86
N TYR A 253 -18.26 9.98 -8.50
CA TYR A 253 -18.31 11.12 -9.42
C TYR A 253 -17.20 12.08 -9.07
N ALA A 254 -16.49 12.59 -10.07
CA ALA A 254 -15.52 13.66 -9.92
C ALA A 254 -15.68 14.71 -11.03
N ASN A 255 -15.45 15.95 -10.68
CA ASN A 255 -15.17 17.03 -11.61
C ASN A 255 -13.74 17.49 -11.36
N ILE A 256 -12.91 17.41 -12.40
CA ILE A 256 -11.52 17.82 -12.38
C ILE A 256 -11.37 19.00 -13.32
N GLU A 257 -11.02 20.16 -12.77
CA GLU A 257 -10.76 21.39 -13.49
C GLU A 257 -9.24 21.60 -13.58
N THR A 258 -8.75 21.81 -14.79
CA THR A 258 -7.37 22.24 -15.05
C THR A 258 -7.38 23.58 -15.78
N SER A 259 -6.22 24.23 -15.95
CA SER A 259 -6.13 25.50 -16.70
C SER A 259 -6.68 25.41 -18.14
N ASP A 260 -6.69 24.23 -18.73
CA ASP A 260 -6.96 24.01 -20.15
C ASP A 260 -8.26 23.24 -20.38
N ASP A 261 -8.78 22.50 -19.38
CA ASP A 261 -9.92 21.62 -19.52
C ASP A 261 -10.70 21.47 -18.21
N ASP A 262 -11.98 21.12 -18.35
CA ASP A 262 -12.89 20.79 -17.24
C ASP A 262 -13.58 19.46 -17.60
N ARG A 263 -13.26 18.40 -16.86
CA ARG A 263 -13.69 17.04 -17.16
C ARG A 263 -14.49 16.43 -16.02
N ASN A 264 -15.57 15.75 -16.38
CA ASN A 264 -16.41 15.02 -15.44
C ASN A 264 -16.17 13.53 -15.59
N TYR A 265 -15.98 12.84 -14.47
CA TYR A 265 -15.75 11.41 -14.42
C TYR A 265 -16.86 10.70 -13.65
N TRP A 266 -17.22 9.52 -14.14
CA TRP A 266 -18.07 8.57 -13.44
C TRP A 266 -17.38 7.22 -13.33
N GLY A 267 -17.08 6.79 -12.10
CA GLY A 267 -16.49 5.50 -11.79
C GLY A 267 -17.52 4.54 -11.20
N LEU A 268 -17.45 3.29 -11.61
CA LEU A 268 -18.25 2.18 -11.09
C LEU A 268 -17.33 1.03 -10.75
N ASN A 269 -17.33 0.58 -9.50
CA ASN A 269 -16.57 -0.58 -9.06
C ASN A 269 -17.45 -1.59 -8.35
N GLY A 270 -17.05 -2.83 -8.38
CA GLY A 270 -17.69 -3.89 -7.65
C GLY A 270 -16.80 -5.09 -7.44
N TYR A 271 -17.01 -5.79 -6.33
CA TYR A 271 -16.35 -7.03 -6.05
C TYR A 271 -17.31 -8.09 -5.53
N TRP A 272 -16.88 -9.33 -5.69
CA TRP A 272 -17.48 -10.49 -5.05
C TRP A 272 -16.38 -11.40 -4.53
N THR A 273 -16.55 -11.90 -3.29
CA THR A 273 -15.65 -12.86 -2.64
C THR A 273 -16.40 -14.14 -2.31
N PRO A 274 -15.82 -15.33 -2.54
CA PRO A 274 -16.44 -16.58 -2.13
C PRO A 274 -16.55 -16.67 -0.60
N SER A 275 -17.58 -17.34 -0.10
CA SER A 275 -17.78 -17.55 1.34
C SER A 275 -16.73 -18.47 1.97
N GLU A 276 -16.06 -19.28 1.16
CA GLU A 276 -14.97 -20.17 1.57
C GLU A 276 -13.79 -19.94 0.62
N VAL A 277 -12.61 -19.73 1.20
CA VAL A 277 -11.37 -19.61 0.44
C VAL A 277 -11.06 -20.96 -0.22
N GLY A 278 -10.64 -20.94 -1.51
CA GLY A 278 -10.37 -22.18 -2.22
C GLY A 278 -10.17 -22.00 -3.73
N ALA A 279 -10.74 -22.90 -4.51
CA ALA A 279 -10.55 -22.93 -5.97
C ALA A 279 -11.24 -21.78 -6.72
N VAL A 280 -12.22 -21.12 -6.09
CA VAL A 280 -12.97 -20.01 -6.71
C VAL A 280 -12.32 -18.70 -6.29
N PRO A 281 -11.93 -17.82 -7.23
CA PRO A 281 -11.30 -16.55 -6.89
C PRO A 281 -12.32 -15.53 -6.39
N SER A 282 -11.84 -14.52 -5.69
CA SER A 282 -12.49 -13.23 -5.60
C SER A 282 -12.44 -12.54 -6.96
N ILE A 283 -13.47 -11.77 -7.29
CA ILE A 283 -13.60 -11.06 -8.56
C ILE A 283 -13.76 -9.58 -8.27
N SER A 284 -12.96 -8.74 -8.90
CA SER A 284 -13.12 -7.28 -8.90
C SER A 284 -13.32 -6.78 -10.32
N VAL A 285 -14.18 -5.78 -10.48
CA VAL A 285 -14.45 -5.13 -11.76
C VAL A 285 -14.52 -3.62 -11.56
N GLY A 286 -14.06 -2.88 -12.55
CA GLY A 286 -14.17 -1.43 -12.56
C GLY A 286 -14.42 -0.90 -13.96
N TYR A 287 -15.07 0.24 -14.02
CA TYR A 287 -15.32 0.99 -15.24
C TYR A 287 -15.40 2.48 -14.92
N GLU A 288 -14.75 3.29 -15.72
CA GLU A 288 -14.80 4.74 -15.62
C GLU A 288 -15.06 5.35 -16.98
N GLN A 289 -15.83 6.44 -16.98
CA GLN A 289 -16.08 7.28 -18.15
C GLN A 289 -15.79 8.73 -17.81
N GLY A 290 -14.93 9.36 -18.61
CA GLY A 290 -14.63 10.79 -18.57
C GLY A 290 -15.35 11.52 -19.72
N SER A 291 -15.81 12.74 -19.46
CA SER A 291 -16.43 13.60 -20.48
C SER A 291 -16.02 15.05 -20.30
N ALA A 292 -15.72 15.74 -21.39
CA ALA A 292 -15.36 17.13 -21.43
C ALA A 292 -16.11 17.87 -22.56
N GLN A 293 -16.17 19.19 -22.47
CA GLN A 293 -16.98 19.95 -23.45
C GLN A 293 -16.37 19.98 -24.85
N ASN A 294 -15.03 19.99 -24.96
CA ASN A 294 -14.31 20.20 -26.20
C ASN A 294 -13.27 19.12 -26.52
N LEU A 295 -13.21 18.07 -25.73
CA LEU A 295 -12.31 16.94 -25.90
C LEU A 295 -13.12 15.66 -26.11
N PRO A 296 -12.54 14.62 -26.70
CA PRO A 296 -13.20 13.31 -26.78
C PRO A 296 -13.54 12.78 -25.38
N ASP A 297 -14.65 12.06 -25.28
CA ASP A 297 -14.94 11.28 -24.08
C ASP A 297 -13.88 10.21 -23.90
N THR A 298 -13.64 9.81 -22.66
CA THR A 298 -12.66 8.76 -22.32
C THR A 298 -13.35 7.62 -21.60
N GLU A 299 -12.79 6.44 -21.72
CA GLU A 299 -13.23 5.28 -20.94
C GLU A 299 -12.03 4.44 -20.48
N GLN A 300 -12.17 3.81 -19.33
CA GLN A 300 -11.27 2.74 -18.89
C GLN A 300 -12.06 1.64 -18.20
N TRP A 301 -11.49 0.44 -18.16
CA TRP A 301 -12.11 -0.69 -17.48
C TRP A 301 -11.07 -1.69 -16.98
N PHE A 302 -11.48 -2.47 -15.99
CA PHE A 302 -10.65 -3.44 -15.31
C PHE A 302 -11.45 -4.68 -14.90
N VAL A 303 -10.80 -5.85 -14.94
CA VAL A 303 -11.29 -7.11 -14.35
C VAL A 303 -10.12 -7.83 -13.69
N GLY A 304 -10.23 -8.08 -12.39
CA GLY A 304 -9.24 -8.81 -11.60
C GLY A 304 -9.82 -10.06 -10.94
N LEU A 305 -9.00 -11.10 -10.85
CA LEU A 305 -9.27 -12.36 -10.16
C LEU A 305 -8.18 -12.61 -9.12
N GLN A 306 -8.54 -12.95 -7.89
CA GLN A 306 -7.57 -13.20 -6.85
C GLN A 306 -7.92 -14.43 -6.02
N TRP A 307 -6.93 -15.27 -5.77
CA TRP A 307 -6.98 -16.44 -4.89
C TRP A 307 -6.07 -16.20 -3.69
N ASP A 308 -6.63 -15.85 -2.54
CA ASP A 308 -5.89 -15.47 -1.33
C ASP A 308 -5.12 -16.63 -0.70
N GLU A 309 -5.58 -17.88 -0.88
CA GLU A 309 -4.91 -19.09 -0.41
C GLU A 309 -4.53 -20.00 -1.60
N ALA A 310 -3.76 -19.48 -2.55
CA ALA A 310 -3.17 -20.28 -3.62
C ALA A 310 -1.92 -21.02 -3.11
N GLY A 311 -2.10 -22.06 -2.30
CA GLY A 311 -1.02 -22.68 -1.54
C GLY A 311 -0.59 -21.79 -0.37
N PRO A 312 0.72 -21.47 -0.20
CA PRO A 312 1.19 -20.62 0.90
C PRO A 312 1.13 -19.11 0.60
N GLY A 313 0.53 -18.69 -0.49
CA GLY A 313 0.52 -17.28 -0.92
C GLY A 313 -0.74 -16.90 -1.68
N THR A 314 -0.76 -15.68 -2.20
CA THR A 314 -1.84 -15.11 -2.99
C THR A 314 -1.48 -15.13 -4.47
N PHE A 315 -2.35 -15.66 -5.31
CA PHE A 315 -2.24 -15.58 -6.77
C PHE A 315 -3.28 -14.60 -7.31
N GLY A 316 -2.86 -13.69 -8.18
CA GLY A 316 -3.74 -12.78 -8.87
C GLY A 316 -3.52 -12.78 -10.37
N ALA A 317 -4.57 -12.47 -11.12
CA ALA A 317 -4.52 -12.24 -12.54
C ALA A 317 -5.55 -11.19 -12.94
N ALA A 318 -5.17 -10.25 -13.81
CA ALA A 318 -6.04 -9.18 -14.24
C ALA A 318 -5.88 -8.83 -15.71
N VAL A 319 -6.89 -8.13 -16.22
CA VAL A 319 -6.88 -7.48 -17.53
C VAL A 319 -7.62 -6.16 -17.45
N GLY A 320 -7.08 -5.14 -18.09
CA GLY A 320 -7.71 -3.82 -18.17
C GLY A 320 -7.11 -2.98 -19.29
N THR A 321 -7.65 -1.80 -19.48
CA THR A 321 -7.09 -0.78 -20.37
C THR A 321 -5.78 -0.23 -19.77
N GLN A 322 -4.87 0.24 -20.60
CA GLN A 322 -3.64 0.90 -20.16
C GLN A 322 -3.90 2.38 -19.83
N GLY A 323 -4.77 2.64 -18.82
CA GLY A 323 -5.27 3.97 -18.53
C GLY A 323 -6.49 4.35 -19.34
N GLU A 324 -6.79 5.65 -19.41
CA GLU A 324 -7.92 6.20 -20.17
C GLU A 324 -7.74 6.05 -21.67
N VAL A 325 -8.79 5.65 -22.36
CA VAL A 325 -8.85 5.52 -23.82
C VAL A 325 -9.83 6.54 -24.37
N GLU A 326 -9.39 7.43 -25.26
CA GLU A 326 -10.26 8.41 -25.92
C GLU A 326 -11.24 7.75 -26.90
N GLU A 327 -12.45 8.29 -27.02
CA GLU A 327 -13.44 7.83 -27.99
C GLU A 327 -12.87 7.86 -29.42
N GLY A 328 -12.90 6.71 -30.10
CA GLY A 328 -12.39 6.54 -31.45
C GLY A 328 -10.88 6.27 -31.55
N ALA A 329 -10.16 6.22 -30.44
CA ALA A 329 -8.79 5.73 -30.41
C ALA A 329 -8.71 4.20 -30.36
N ASP A 330 -7.56 3.64 -30.71
CA ASP A 330 -7.31 2.21 -30.55
C ASP A 330 -7.18 1.89 -29.04
N THR A 331 -7.88 0.86 -28.58
CA THR A 331 -7.78 0.37 -27.21
C THR A 331 -6.62 -0.62 -27.08
N TYR A 332 -5.71 -0.37 -26.17
CA TYR A 332 -4.61 -1.27 -25.82
C TYR A 332 -4.82 -1.80 -24.40
N LEU A 333 -4.70 -3.13 -24.26
CA LEU A 333 -4.92 -3.81 -22.99
C LEU A 333 -3.59 -4.16 -22.31
N MET A 334 -3.66 -4.25 -21.00
CA MET A 334 -2.64 -4.90 -20.19
C MET A 334 -3.24 -6.16 -19.57
N TYR A 335 -2.42 -7.20 -19.55
CA TYR A 335 -2.68 -8.47 -18.86
C TYR A 335 -1.59 -8.68 -17.84
N GLU A 336 -1.95 -9.06 -16.62
CA GLU A 336 -0.96 -9.37 -15.61
C GLU A 336 -1.30 -10.65 -14.86
N ALA A 337 -0.27 -11.29 -14.29
CA ALA A 337 -0.40 -12.34 -13.30
C ALA A 337 0.75 -12.24 -12.30
N PHE A 338 0.42 -12.35 -11.03
CA PHE A 338 1.40 -12.30 -9.94
C PHE A 338 1.18 -13.41 -8.92
N TYR A 339 2.22 -13.68 -8.14
CA TYR A 339 2.13 -14.54 -6.98
C TYR A 339 2.84 -13.90 -5.79
N SER A 340 2.11 -13.52 -4.76
CA SER A 340 2.68 -12.92 -3.55
C SER A 340 2.91 -13.98 -2.48
N TYR A 341 4.14 -14.11 -2.01
CA TYR A 341 4.55 -15.11 -1.03
C TYR A 341 5.28 -14.48 0.15
N ALA A 342 4.69 -14.59 1.35
CA ALA A 342 5.33 -14.16 2.58
C ALA A 342 6.41 -15.17 2.99
N ILE A 343 7.66 -14.73 3.04
CA ILE A 343 8.80 -15.52 3.54
C ILE A 343 8.74 -15.58 5.08
N ASN A 344 8.37 -14.46 5.70
CA ASN A 344 8.12 -14.30 7.12
C ASN A 344 7.26 -13.04 7.35
N ASP A 345 6.98 -12.69 8.60
CA ASP A 345 6.09 -11.58 8.97
C ASP A 345 6.56 -10.20 8.46
N GLY A 346 7.83 -10.03 8.17
CA GLY A 346 8.40 -8.76 7.69
C GLY A 346 8.97 -8.83 6.28
N MET A 347 8.78 -9.94 5.52
CA MET A 347 9.36 -10.09 4.18
C MET A 347 8.42 -10.83 3.25
N THR A 348 8.09 -10.20 2.11
CA THR A 348 7.27 -10.79 1.03
C THR A 348 8.02 -10.74 -0.30
N VAL A 349 7.86 -11.76 -1.13
CA VAL A 349 8.40 -11.82 -2.50
C VAL A 349 7.25 -11.97 -3.49
N THR A 350 7.20 -11.09 -4.49
CA THR A 350 6.13 -11.04 -5.48
C THR A 350 6.71 -11.06 -6.90
N PRO A 351 6.82 -12.22 -7.55
CA PRO A 351 7.00 -12.29 -9.00
C PRO A 351 5.76 -11.79 -9.74
N LEU A 352 5.98 -11.00 -10.78
CA LEU A 352 4.99 -10.46 -11.70
C LEU A 352 5.38 -10.80 -13.15
N ILE A 353 4.42 -11.19 -13.94
CA ILE A 353 4.49 -11.22 -15.42
C ILE A 353 3.37 -10.37 -15.96
N TYR A 354 3.66 -9.54 -16.95
CA TYR A 354 2.66 -8.76 -17.65
C TYR A 354 2.90 -8.70 -19.15
N VAL A 355 1.83 -8.41 -19.88
CA VAL A 355 1.87 -8.11 -21.32
C VAL A 355 1.09 -6.82 -21.54
N LYS A 356 1.73 -5.83 -22.17
CA LYS A 356 1.10 -4.59 -22.65
C LYS A 356 0.99 -4.64 -24.15
N GLU A 357 -0.24 -4.55 -24.67
CA GLU A 357 -0.49 -4.42 -26.10
C GLU A 357 0.12 -3.11 -26.63
N THR A 358 0.61 -3.12 -27.86
CA THR A 358 1.15 -1.94 -28.53
C THR A 358 0.47 -1.73 -29.89
N ALA A 359 0.76 -0.60 -30.53
CA ALA A 359 0.15 -0.26 -31.82
C ALA A 359 0.39 -1.34 -32.88
N THR A 360 -0.59 -1.52 -33.75
CA THR A 360 -0.53 -2.48 -34.86
C THR A 360 0.76 -2.33 -35.67
N GLY A 361 1.54 -3.40 -35.72
CA GLY A 361 2.84 -3.44 -36.41
C GLY A 361 4.06 -3.29 -35.51
N SER A 362 3.85 -3.14 -34.21
CA SER A 362 4.87 -3.24 -33.13
C SER A 362 4.66 -4.53 -32.36
N ASP A 363 5.72 -5.10 -31.81
CA ASP A 363 5.61 -6.25 -30.92
C ASP A 363 5.08 -5.79 -29.54
N ASP A 364 4.19 -6.58 -28.94
CA ASP A 364 3.71 -6.34 -27.58
C ASP A 364 4.87 -6.40 -26.58
N LYS A 365 4.75 -5.62 -25.52
CA LYS A 365 5.74 -5.63 -24.45
C LYS A 365 5.43 -6.71 -23.44
N THR A 366 6.41 -7.52 -23.10
CA THR A 366 6.28 -8.54 -22.07
C THR A 366 7.28 -8.28 -20.95
N GLY A 367 6.79 -8.05 -19.74
CA GLY A 367 7.62 -7.81 -18.56
C GLY A 367 7.67 -9.02 -17.63
N TYR A 368 8.84 -9.22 -17.01
CA TYR A 368 9.11 -10.22 -15.98
C TYR A 368 9.83 -9.53 -14.84
N MET A 369 9.19 -9.43 -13.70
CA MET A 369 9.70 -8.67 -12.57
C MET A 369 9.55 -9.45 -11.26
N VAL A 370 10.38 -9.13 -10.30
CA VAL A 370 10.28 -9.67 -8.93
C VAL A 370 10.48 -8.51 -7.95
N LYS A 371 9.48 -8.28 -7.12
CA LYS A 371 9.54 -7.35 -5.99
C LYS A 371 9.81 -8.12 -4.70
N THR A 372 10.68 -7.60 -3.86
CA THR A 372 10.88 -8.06 -2.48
C THR A 372 10.56 -6.91 -1.56
N SER A 373 9.53 -7.08 -0.76
CA SER A 373 9.02 -6.09 0.19
C SER A 373 9.46 -6.43 1.61
N PHE A 374 9.91 -5.41 2.35
CA PHE A 374 10.22 -5.49 3.77
C PHE A 374 9.34 -4.50 4.52
N SER A 375 8.77 -4.92 5.66
CA SER A 375 7.99 -4.07 6.56
C SER A 375 8.37 -4.34 8.03
N PHE A 376 8.49 -3.28 8.84
CA PHE A 376 8.90 -3.39 10.26
C PHE A 376 8.59 -2.11 11.06
#